data_cf4fdfd501f7d68f298287e3ec024e19
#
_entry.id   cf4fdfd501f7d68f298287e3ec024e19
#
_cell.length_a   1.000
_cell.length_b   1.000
_cell.length_c   1.000
_cell.angle_alpha   90.00
_cell.angle_beta   90.00
_cell.angle_gamma   90.00
#
_symmetry.space_group_name_H-M   'P 1'
#
loop_
_entity.id
_entity.type
_entity.pdbx_description
1 polymer ?
#
loop_
_entity_poly.entity_id
_entity_poly.type
_entity_poly.pdbx_seq_one_letter_code
_entity_poly.pdbx_strand_id
1 'polypeptide(L)'
;METLILELKKKIIEALNLEEMTPDDIDADAPLFGEGLGLDSIDALELIVLLEKNYGIKLGNPAEGKAIFSSVRTMAEYVSKNRQK
;
A
#
# COMPACT_ATOMS: atom_id res chain seq x y z
N MET A 1 -5.46 13.95 2.73
CA MET A 1 -4.70 12.98 1.91
C MET A 1 -3.30 12.71 2.46
N GLU A 2 -2.57 13.71 2.88
CA GLU A 2 -1.23 13.50 3.45
C GLU A 2 -1.23 12.61 4.69
N THR A 3 -2.22 12.77 5.56
CA THR A 3 -2.34 11.95 6.75
C THR A 3 -2.56 10.47 6.38
N LEU A 4 -3.40 10.24 5.38
CA LEU A 4 -3.67 8.88 4.92
C LEU A 4 -2.43 8.27 4.26
N ILE A 5 -1.70 9.06 3.49
CA ILE A 5 -0.46 8.60 2.86
C ILE A 5 0.55 8.18 3.94
N LEU A 6 0.71 8.99 4.97
CA LEU A 6 1.62 8.66 6.07
C LEU A 6 1.16 7.39 6.80
N GLU A 7 -0.14 7.28 7.05
CA GLU A 7 -0.70 6.09 7.67
C GLU A 7 -0.40 4.84 6.86
N LEU A 8 -0.60 4.91 5.54
CA LEU A 8 -0.33 3.78 4.65
C LEU A 8 1.14 3.41 4.66
N LYS A 9 2.04 4.38 4.65
CA LYS A 9 3.47 4.11 4.72
C LYS A 9 3.81 3.32 5.98
N LYS A 10 3.27 3.72 7.11
CA LYS A 10 3.50 3.03 8.38
C LYS A 10 2.94 1.61 8.35
N LYS A 11 1.74 1.44 7.81
CA LYS A 11 1.11 0.12 7.74
C LYS A 11 1.85 -0.83 6.80
N ILE A 12 2.36 -0.30 5.69
CA ILE A 12 3.17 -1.10 4.75
C ILE A 12 4.44 -1.59 5.45
N ILE A 13 5.11 -0.71 6.16
CA ILE A 13 6.33 -1.07 6.89
C ILE A 13 6.05 -2.18 7.90
N GLU A 14 4.94 -2.07 8.64
CA GLU A 14 4.56 -3.11 9.59
C GLU A 14 4.19 -4.41 8.91
N ALA A 15 3.38 -4.34 7.87
CA ALA A 15 2.88 -5.53 7.18
C ALA A 15 4.00 -6.34 6.54
N LEU A 16 4.99 -5.67 5.99
CA LEU A 16 6.09 -6.31 5.27
C LEU A 16 7.36 -6.43 6.09
N ASN A 17 7.29 -6.08 7.38
CA ASN A 17 8.45 -6.14 8.29
C ASN A 17 9.67 -5.38 7.75
N LEU A 18 9.45 -4.18 7.26
CA LEU A 18 10.52 -3.34 6.74
C LEU A 18 11.15 -2.56 7.89
N GLU A 19 11.70 -3.26 8.84
CA GLU A 19 12.20 -2.67 10.09
C GLU A 19 13.27 -1.61 9.93
N GLU A 20 14.03 -1.68 8.85
CA GLU A 20 15.09 -0.72 8.59
C GLU A 20 14.60 0.55 7.93
N MET A 21 13.32 0.59 7.55
CA MET A 21 12.73 1.74 6.88
C MET A 21 11.85 2.56 7.80
N THR A 22 11.83 3.85 7.56
CA THR A 22 10.89 4.77 8.21
C THR A 22 9.91 5.28 7.14
N PRO A 23 8.78 5.86 7.54
CA PRO A 23 7.87 6.44 6.54
C PRO A 23 8.53 7.47 5.64
N ASP A 24 9.54 8.19 6.14
CA ASP A 24 10.25 9.18 5.34
C ASP A 24 11.10 8.56 4.22
N ASP A 25 11.42 7.28 4.34
CA ASP A 25 12.19 6.57 3.32
C ASP A 25 11.33 6.15 2.13
N ILE A 26 10.01 6.22 2.27
CA ILE A 26 9.09 5.85 1.21
C ILE A 26 8.57 7.09 0.51
N ASP A 27 8.84 7.20 -0.79
CA ASP A 27 8.30 8.28 -1.61
C ASP A 27 6.89 7.91 -2.04
N ALA A 28 5.92 8.77 -1.74
CA ALA A 28 4.52 8.50 -2.08
C ALA A 28 4.28 8.33 -3.57
N ASP A 29 5.10 8.94 -4.40
CA ASP A 29 4.96 8.87 -5.86
C ASP A 29 5.85 7.83 -6.53
N ALA A 30 6.75 7.22 -5.78
CA ALA A 30 7.65 6.21 -6.33
C ALA A 30 6.94 4.86 -6.47
N PRO A 31 7.36 4.03 -7.43
CA PRO A 31 6.79 2.69 -7.59
C PRO A 31 7.02 1.86 -6.34
N LEU A 32 6.04 1.04 -5.99
CA LEU A 32 6.20 0.09 -4.89
C LEU A 32 6.88 -1.19 -5.35
N PHE A 33 6.70 -1.54 -6.61
CA PHE A 33 7.26 -2.76 -7.19
C PHE A 33 8.43 -2.43 -8.11
N GLY A 34 9.27 -3.41 -8.35
CA GLY A 34 10.39 -3.24 -9.24
C GLY A 34 11.45 -2.31 -8.69
N GLU A 35 11.69 -1.19 -9.36
CA GLU A 35 12.75 -0.27 -8.99
C GLU A 35 12.53 0.54 -7.72
N GLY A 36 11.27 0.61 -7.24
CA GLY A 36 10.97 1.36 -6.02
C GLY A 36 11.40 0.59 -4.78
N LEU A 37 10.42 0.08 -4.03
CA LEU A 37 10.70 -0.73 -2.84
C LEU A 37 11.13 -2.15 -3.17
N GLY A 38 11.00 -2.55 -4.43
CA GLY A 38 11.38 -3.89 -4.84
C GLY A 38 10.42 -4.97 -4.37
N LEU A 39 9.17 -4.62 -4.18
CA LEU A 39 8.16 -5.58 -3.73
C LEU A 39 7.82 -6.56 -4.85
N ASP A 40 7.37 -7.74 -4.46
CA ASP A 40 6.98 -8.78 -5.43
C ASP A 40 5.51 -9.16 -5.24
N SER A 41 5.05 -10.19 -5.96
CA SER A 41 3.64 -10.60 -5.92
C SER A 41 3.20 -11.10 -4.56
N ILE A 42 4.11 -11.64 -3.75
CA ILE A 42 3.77 -12.07 -2.39
C ILE A 42 3.48 -10.84 -1.54
N ASP A 43 4.28 -9.80 -1.70
CA ASP A 43 4.07 -8.55 -0.98
C ASP A 43 2.75 -7.90 -1.37
N ALA A 44 2.36 -8.03 -2.64
CA ALA A 44 1.06 -7.53 -3.11
C ALA A 44 -0.09 -8.19 -2.35
N LEU A 45 0.01 -9.49 -2.09
CA LEU A 45 -1.00 -10.19 -1.31
C LEU A 45 -1.10 -9.65 0.10
N GLU A 46 0.03 -9.34 0.71
CA GLU A 46 0.03 -8.73 2.04
C GLU A 46 -0.65 -7.37 2.03
N LEU A 47 -0.42 -6.58 0.98
CA LEU A 47 -1.05 -5.28 0.87
C LEU A 47 -2.57 -5.41 0.67
N ILE A 48 -3.01 -6.43 -0.06
CA ILE A 48 -4.44 -6.70 -0.23
C ILE A 48 -5.08 -7.00 1.14
N VAL A 49 -4.42 -7.84 1.93
CA VAL A 49 -4.90 -8.16 3.28
C VAL A 49 -4.91 -6.92 4.16
N LEU A 50 -3.91 -6.08 4.03
CA LEU A 50 -3.82 -4.83 4.78
C LEU A 50 -5.04 -3.94 4.51
N LEU A 51 -5.41 -3.79 3.25
CA LEU A 51 -6.56 -2.97 2.87
C LEU A 51 -7.86 -3.56 3.40
N GLU A 52 -8.00 -4.89 3.35
CA GLU A 52 -9.19 -5.55 3.85
C GLU A 52 -9.33 -5.38 5.36
N LYS A 53 -8.28 -5.63 6.11
CA LYS A 53 -8.33 -5.56 7.57
C LYS A 53 -8.49 -4.13 8.09
N ASN A 54 -7.79 -3.19 7.50
CA ASN A 54 -7.75 -1.83 8.04
C ASN A 54 -8.81 -0.90 7.47
N TYR A 55 -9.25 -1.15 6.25
CA TYR A 55 -10.18 -0.25 5.56
C TYR A 55 -11.44 -0.93 5.05
N GLY A 56 -11.55 -2.23 5.23
CA GLY A 56 -12.71 -2.98 4.78
C GLY A 56 -12.84 -3.07 3.27
N ILE A 57 -11.73 -2.91 2.55
CA ILE A 57 -11.71 -2.93 1.09
C ILE A 57 -11.34 -4.32 0.61
N LYS A 58 -12.21 -4.92 -0.21
CA LYS A 58 -11.95 -6.24 -0.77
C LYS A 58 -11.62 -6.12 -2.25
N LEU A 59 -10.50 -6.70 -2.65
CA LEU A 59 -10.10 -6.72 -4.05
C LEU A 59 -10.45 -8.05 -4.67
N GLY A 60 -11.00 -8.02 -5.87
CA GLY A 60 -11.47 -9.23 -6.54
C GLY A 60 -10.36 -10.14 -7.02
N ASN A 61 -9.22 -9.56 -7.39
CA ASN A 61 -8.08 -10.35 -7.86
C ASN A 61 -6.80 -9.52 -7.80
N PRO A 62 -5.63 -10.20 -7.84
CA PRO A 62 -4.34 -9.49 -7.77
C PRO A 62 -4.08 -8.52 -8.92
N ALA A 63 -4.70 -8.73 -10.08
CA ALA A 63 -4.50 -7.83 -11.20
C ALA A 63 -5.06 -6.44 -10.91
N GLU A 64 -6.17 -6.37 -10.16
CA GLU A 64 -6.70 -5.08 -9.72
C GLU A 64 -5.71 -4.37 -8.80
N GLY A 65 -5.03 -5.16 -7.97
CA GLY A 65 -4.06 -4.63 -7.03
C GLY A 65 -2.88 -3.95 -7.69
N LYS A 66 -2.44 -4.44 -8.85
CA LYS A 66 -1.28 -3.86 -9.53
C LYS A 66 -1.45 -2.38 -9.82
N ALA A 67 -2.63 -1.99 -10.30
CA ALA A 67 -2.90 -0.58 -10.58
C ALA A 67 -3.00 0.23 -9.30
N ILE A 68 -3.65 -0.33 -8.28
CA ILE A 68 -3.84 0.34 -7.00
C ILE A 68 -2.51 0.52 -6.28
N PHE A 69 -1.65 -0.49 -6.35
CA PHE A 69 -0.37 -0.50 -5.62
C PHE A 69 0.79 0.04 -6.43
N SER A 70 0.54 0.82 -7.47
CA SER A 70 1.64 1.38 -8.25
C SER A 70 2.46 2.37 -7.40
N SER A 71 1.81 3.06 -6.46
CA SER A 71 2.51 3.91 -5.50
C SER A 71 1.66 4.06 -4.25
N VAL A 72 2.23 4.62 -3.19
CA VAL A 72 1.46 4.90 -1.97
C VAL A 72 0.35 5.90 -2.27
N ARG A 73 0.63 6.88 -3.13
CA ARG A 73 -0.37 7.87 -3.51
C ARG A 73 -1.57 7.24 -4.19
N THR A 74 -1.36 6.30 -5.13
CA THR A 74 -2.47 5.62 -5.78
C THR A 74 -3.26 4.77 -4.81
N MET A 75 -2.58 4.13 -3.85
CA MET A 75 -3.24 3.40 -2.78
C MET A 75 -4.12 4.34 -1.96
N ALA A 76 -3.58 5.50 -1.59
CA ALA A 76 -4.32 6.46 -0.77
C ALA A 76 -5.56 6.97 -1.49
N GLU A 77 -5.43 7.26 -2.78
CA GLU A 77 -6.58 7.69 -3.58
C GLU A 77 -7.66 6.62 -3.62
N TYR A 78 -7.26 5.37 -3.83
CA TYR A 78 -8.21 4.27 -3.88
C TYR A 78 -8.88 4.06 -2.52
N VAL A 79 -8.11 4.07 -1.45
CA VAL A 79 -8.63 3.91 -0.09
C VAL A 79 -9.61 5.03 0.24
N SER A 80 -9.24 6.27 -0.09
CA SER A 80 -10.08 7.43 0.18
C SER A 80 -11.47 7.30 -0.44
N LYS A 81 -11.54 6.71 -1.64
CA LYS A 81 -12.80 6.54 -2.35
C LYS A 81 -13.60 5.32 -1.94
N ASN A 82 -12.93 4.30 -1.44
CA ASN A 82 -13.57 2.99 -1.25
C ASN A 82 -13.59 2.47 0.18
N ARG A 83 -13.02 3.18 1.12
CA ARG A 83 -12.91 2.69 2.49
C ARG A 83 -14.28 2.50 3.14
N GLN A 84 -14.40 1.39 3.87
CA GLN A 84 -15.60 1.04 4.63
C GLN A 84 -15.41 1.32 6.13
N LYS A 85 -14.17 1.52 6.53
CA LYS A 85 -13.82 1.77 7.93
C LYS A 85 -13.09 3.08 8.10
#